data_369f5966448166c80dd1e2d19fce1da9
#
_entry.id   369f5966448166c80dd1e2d19fce1da9
#
_cell.length_a   1.000
_cell.length_b   1.000
_cell.length_c   1.000
_cell.angle_alpha   90.00
_cell.angle_beta   90.00
_cell.angle_gamma   90.00
#
_symmetry.space_group_name_H-M   'P 1'
#
loop_
_entity.id
_entity.type
_entity.pdbx_description
1 polymer ?
#
loop_
_entity_poly.entity_id
_entity_poly.type
_entity_poly.pdbx_seq_one_letter_code
_entity_poly.pdbx_strand_id
1 'polypeptide(L)'
;IIVLPPFSRGVDLAATAKAEAEKLFGGSIPAAPFGEGDIDAVLRDAVTAAQRANAIKGPGKDCGAKADYALAWSLQLPQVMPIYPRGHLLEAAGTNKDGCRLRIVRFVSPVEAGALIDFYHTRGSSAGFAMRHRSDETADQLTGSKGAAQFALQARRRGDGLTEADIVTNGF
;
A
#
# COMPACT_ATOMS: atom_id res chain seq x y z
N ILE A 1 41.85 1.76 -8.15
CA ILE A 1 40.61 2.15 -8.90
C ILE A 1 39.51 1.26 -8.39
N ILE A 2 38.57 1.83 -7.64
CA ILE A 2 37.38 1.12 -7.20
C ILE A 2 36.41 1.14 -8.38
N VAL A 3 36.22 -0.01 -9.03
CA VAL A 3 35.18 -0.15 -10.04
C VAL A 3 33.87 -0.37 -9.28
N LEU A 4 33.02 0.65 -9.23
CA LEU A 4 31.67 0.48 -8.72
C LEU A 4 30.91 -0.48 -9.65
N PRO A 5 30.15 -1.44 -9.09
CA PRO A 5 29.29 -2.28 -9.92
C PRO A 5 28.33 -1.40 -10.72
N PRO A 6 27.98 -1.79 -11.95
CA PRO A 6 27.00 -1.04 -12.72
C PRO A 6 25.71 -0.90 -11.92
N PHE A 7 25.16 0.29 -11.88
CA PHE A 7 23.84 0.54 -11.31
C PHE A 7 22.87 -0.47 -11.90
N SER A 8 22.31 -1.33 -11.09
CA SER A 8 21.26 -2.22 -11.55
C SER A 8 20.13 -1.36 -12.07
N ARG A 9 19.84 -1.48 -13.36
CA ARG A 9 18.77 -0.73 -14.00
C ARG A 9 17.44 -1.11 -13.32
N GLY A 10 16.52 -0.16 -13.14
CA GLY A 10 15.26 -0.36 -12.43
C GLY A 10 14.43 -1.56 -12.92
N VAL A 11 14.64 -2.01 -14.16
CA VAL A 11 14.03 -3.20 -14.74
C VAL A 11 14.42 -4.49 -13.99
N ASP A 12 15.69 -4.62 -13.59
CA ASP A 12 16.18 -5.81 -12.87
C ASP A 12 15.61 -5.87 -11.44
N LEU A 13 15.48 -4.70 -10.78
CA LEU A 13 14.86 -4.62 -9.47
C LEU A 13 13.36 -4.94 -9.51
N ALA A 14 12.67 -4.52 -10.56
CA ALA A 14 11.24 -4.85 -10.74
C ALA A 14 11.04 -6.36 -10.88
N ALA A 15 11.84 -7.03 -11.71
CA ALA A 15 11.76 -8.48 -11.90
C ALA A 15 12.06 -9.23 -10.58
N THR A 16 13.08 -8.81 -9.84
CA THR A 16 13.43 -9.39 -8.55
C THR A 16 12.32 -9.19 -7.52
N ALA A 17 11.75 -8.00 -7.44
CA ALA A 17 10.65 -7.69 -6.54
C ALA A 17 9.42 -8.54 -6.84
N LYS A 18 9.05 -8.71 -8.10
CA LYS A 18 7.93 -9.57 -8.52
C LYS A 18 8.17 -11.03 -8.15
N ALA A 19 9.37 -11.55 -8.37
CA ALA A 19 9.71 -12.93 -8.00
C ALA A 19 9.63 -13.15 -6.48
N GLU A 20 10.07 -12.18 -5.69
CA GLU A 20 9.96 -12.22 -4.23
C GLU A 20 8.50 -12.13 -3.75
N ALA A 21 7.67 -11.33 -4.42
CA ALA A 21 6.24 -11.25 -4.14
C ALA A 21 5.51 -12.57 -4.43
N GLU A 22 5.85 -13.25 -5.51
CA GLU A 22 5.32 -14.58 -5.82
C GLU A 22 5.73 -15.61 -4.77
N LYS A 23 6.95 -15.54 -4.25
CA LYS A 23 7.38 -16.41 -3.13
C LYS A 23 6.57 -16.17 -1.86
N LEU A 24 6.29 -14.91 -1.53
CA LEU A 24 5.45 -14.56 -0.38
C LEU A 24 4.01 -15.06 -0.55
N PHE A 25 3.49 -15.05 -1.75
CA PHE A 25 2.16 -15.56 -2.05
C PHE A 25 2.13 -17.10 -2.13
N GLY A 26 3.23 -17.72 -2.51
CA GLY A 26 3.35 -19.17 -2.68
C GLY A 26 3.05 -19.64 -4.09
N GLY A 27 3.13 -18.76 -5.09
CA GLY A 27 2.90 -19.06 -6.48
C GLY A 27 2.66 -17.82 -7.33
N SER A 28 2.22 -18.04 -8.54
CA SER A 28 1.86 -16.98 -9.50
C SER A 28 0.73 -16.12 -8.95
N ILE A 29 0.87 -14.80 -9.03
CA ILE A 29 -0.14 -13.85 -8.56
C ILE A 29 -1.11 -13.56 -9.70
N PRO A 30 -2.41 -13.91 -9.56
CA PRO A 30 -3.39 -13.62 -10.60
C PRO A 30 -3.63 -12.13 -10.75
N ALA A 31 -4.03 -11.72 -11.95
CA ALA A 31 -4.42 -10.34 -12.23
C ALA A 31 -5.69 -9.98 -11.42
N ALA A 32 -5.68 -8.78 -10.84
CA ALA A 32 -6.87 -8.22 -10.21
C ALA A 32 -7.92 -7.86 -11.27
N PRO A 33 -9.21 -7.81 -10.91
CA PRO A 33 -10.23 -7.22 -11.77
C PRO A 33 -9.87 -5.79 -12.15
N PHE A 34 -10.29 -5.35 -13.34
CA PHE A 34 -10.10 -3.97 -13.77
C PHE A 34 -10.74 -2.99 -12.78
N GLY A 35 -10.12 -1.83 -12.64
CA GLY A 35 -10.65 -0.77 -11.80
C GLY A 35 -11.96 -0.21 -12.37
N GLU A 36 -12.98 -0.08 -11.52
CA GLU A 36 -14.30 0.46 -11.87
C GLU A 36 -14.64 1.67 -11.01
N GLY A 37 -15.19 2.70 -11.64
CA GLY A 37 -15.62 3.91 -10.98
C GLY A 37 -14.48 4.89 -10.70
N ASP A 38 -14.87 6.07 -10.21
CA ASP A 38 -13.93 7.15 -9.91
C ASP A 38 -13.11 6.85 -8.67
N ILE A 39 -11.85 7.25 -8.67
CA ILE A 39 -10.99 7.14 -7.49
C ILE A 39 -11.47 8.08 -6.37
N ASP A 40 -11.20 7.71 -5.14
CA ASP A 40 -11.54 8.51 -3.97
C ASP A 40 -10.64 9.75 -3.89
N ALA A 41 -11.28 10.92 -3.95
CA ALA A 41 -10.59 12.20 -3.89
C ALA A 41 -9.90 12.44 -2.53
N VAL A 42 -10.43 11.90 -1.44
CA VAL A 42 -9.83 12.05 -0.11
C VAL A 42 -8.42 11.46 -0.09
N LEU A 43 -8.26 10.25 -0.62
CA LEU A 43 -6.95 9.61 -0.69
C LEU A 43 -6.06 10.24 -1.78
N ARG A 44 -6.64 10.52 -2.95
CA ARG A 44 -5.92 11.14 -4.07
C ARG A 44 -5.27 12.47 -3.67
N ASP A 45 -6.00 13.33 -2.99
CA ASP A 45 -5.60 14.70 -2.68
C ASP A 45 -4.90 14.84 -1.32
N ALA A 46 -4.77 13.73 -0.56
CA ALA A 46 -4.13 13.75 0.73
C ALA A 46 -2.63 14.07 0.63
N VAL A 47 -2.20 15.05 1.41
CA VAL A 47 -0.79 15.48 1.52
C VAL A 47 -0.13 14.85 2.75
N THR A 48 -0.85 14.80 3.87
CA THR A 48 -0.33 14.28 5.14
C THR A 48 -0.85 12.88 5.45
N ALA A 49 -0.15 12.15 6.32
CA ALA A 49 -0.62 10.85 6.80
C ALA A 49 -1.98 10.96 7.51
N ALA A 50 -2.19 12.00 8.30
CA ALA A 50 -3.48 12.25 8.96
C ALA A 50 -4.63 12.40 7.95
N GLN A 51 -4.39 13.08 6.83
CA GLN A 51 -5.39 13.20 5.75
C GLN A 51 -5.64 11.86 5.07
N ARG A 52 -4.61 11.04 4.85
CA ARG A 52 -4.76 9.69 4.26
C ARG A 52 -5.61 8.79 5.15
N ALA A 53 -5.52 8.94 6.46
CA ALA A 53 -6.32 8.18 7.40
C ALA A 53 -7.83 8.37 7.20
N ASN A 54 -8.26 9.50 6.65
CA ASN A 54 -9.66 9.78 6.39
C ASN A 54 -10.24 8.98 5.20
N ALA A 55 -9.40 8.30 4.43
CA ALA A 55 -9.83 7.46 3.31
C ALA A 55 -10.58 6.20 3.76
N ILE A 56 -10.40 5.80 5.01
CA ILE A 56 -11.09 4.64 5.60
C ILE A 56 -11.71 5.03 6.93
N LYS A 57 -12.75 4.30 7.29
CA LYS A 57 -13.35 4.34 8.62
C LYS A 57 -13.00 3.04 9.32
N GLY A 58 -12.60 3.13 10.55
CA GLY A 58 -12.28 1.97 11.36
C GLY A 58 -12.75 2.20 12.78
N PRO A 59 -12.50 1.28 13.71
CA PRO A 59 -12.79 1.51 15.11
C PRO A 59 -11.98 2.69 15.64
N GLY A 60 -12.54 3.38 16.61
CA GLY A 60 -11.95 4.60 17.18
C GLY A 60 -12.43 5.87 16.48
N LYS A 61 -12.25 7.00 17.14
CA LYS A 61 -12.62 8.32 16.63
C LYS A 61 -11.37 9.18 16.44
N ASP A 62 -11.35 9.94 15.36
CA ASP A 62 -10.29 10.89 15.06
C ASP A 62 -8.89 10.25 15.06
N CYS A 63 -8.80 9.01 14.57
CA CYS A 63 -7.56 8.25 14.58
C CYS A 63 -6.41 8.97 13.87
N GLY A 64 -6.69 9.61 12.75
CA GLY A 64 -5.67 10.38 12.02
C GLY A 64 -5.04 11.49 12.84
N ALA A 65 -5.85 12.20 13.65
CA ALA A 65 -5.37 13.28 14.52
C ALA A 65 -4.52 12.77 15.69
N LYS A 66 -4.64 11.49 16.04
CA LYS A 66 -3.88 10.83 17.11
C LYS A 66 -2.62 10.12 16.63
N ALA A 67 -2.40 10.08 15.33
CA ALA A 67 -1.27 9.37 14.75
C ALA A 67 0.06 10.06 15.08
N ASP A 68 1.01 9.26 15.52
CA ASP A 68 2.39 9.67 15.71
C ASP A 68 3.24 9.24 14.50
N TYR A 69 4.17 10.10 14.09
CA TYR A 69 5.11 9.79 13.00
C TYR A 69 6.32 9.05 13.54
N ALA A 70 6.49 7.81 13.15
CA ALA A 70 7.68 7.01 13.43
C ALA A 70 7.79 5.87 12.42
N LEU A 71 8.96 5.66 11.87
CA LEU A 71 9.19 4.59 10.88
C LEU A 71 8.90 3.19 11.46
N ALA A 72 9.01 3.04 12.78
CA ALA A 72 8.70 1.78 13.46
C ALA A 72 7.25 1.29 13.28
N TRP A 73 6.30 2.19 12.95
CA TRP A 73 4.94 1.78 12.64
C TRP A 73 4.84 0.86 11.43
N SER A 74 5.80 0.93 10.51
CA SER A 74 5.87 0.04 9.35
C SER A 74 6.05 -1.44 9.75
N LEU A 75 6.65 -1.70 10.90
CA LEU A 75 6.85 -3.05 11.43
C LEU A 75 5.56 -3.65 12.02
N GLN A 76 4.53 -2.85 12.19
CA GLN A 76 3.25 -3.24 12.77
C GLN A 76 2.13 -3.30 11.75
N LEU A 77 2.46 -3.30 10.46
CA LEU A 77 1.47 -3.53 9.40
C LEU A 77 0.84 -4.92 9.53
N PRO A 78 -0.46 -5.06 9.23
CA PRO A 78 -1.09 -6.37 9.16
C PRO A 78 -0.39 -7.27 8.13
N GLN A 79 -0.36 -8.57 8.38
CA GLN A 79 0.27 -9.53 7.46
C GLN A 79 -0.34 -9.51 6.05
N VAL A 80 -1.61 -9.17 5.93
CA VAL A 80 -2.30 -9.08 4.63
C VAL A 80 -1.82 -7.89 3.81
N MET A 81 -1.28 -6.86 4.46
CA MET A 81 -0.84 -5.60 3.84
C MET A 81 0.62 -5.26 4.16
N PRO A 82 1.58 -6.16 3.86
CA PRO A 82 2.99 -5.85 4.07
C PRO A 82 3.47 -4.81 3.06
N ILE A 83 4.61 -4.19 3.30
CA ILE A 83 5.31 -3.45 2.25
C ILE A 83 5.70 -4.43 1.14
N TYR A 84 5.43 -4.07 -0.10
CA TYR A 84 5.81 -4.90 -1.25
C TYR A 84 7.33 -5.11 -1.28
N PRO A 85 7.80 -6.32 -1.64
CA PRO A 85 9.23 -6.61 -1.71
C PRO A 85 10.03 -5.54 -2.46
N ARG A 86 11.20 -5.19 -1.92
CA ARG A 86 12.06 -4.13 -2.46
C ARG A 86 11.45 -2.72 -2.40
N GLY A 87 10.36 -2.55 -1.67
CA GLY A 87 9.80 -1.23 -1.39
C GLY A 87 10.72 -0.42 -0.48
N HIS A 88 10.91 0.85 -0.82
CA HIS A 88 11.67 1.79 0.00
C HIS A 88 10.72 2.68 0.80
N LEU A 89 10.75 2.51 2.12
CA LEU A 89 9.88 3.25 3.03
C LEU A 89 10.25 4.73 3.05
N LEU A 90 9.27 5.59 2.82
CA LEU A 90 9.42 7.05 2.88
C LEU A 90 8.85 7.64 4.18
N GLU A 91 7.72 7.12 4.63
CA GLU A 91 6.96 7.66 5.75
C GLU A 91 6.16 6.56 6.44
N ALA A 92 6.06 6.65 7.76
CA ALA A 92 5.15 5.81 8.54
C ALA A 92 4.57 6.61 9.70
N ALA A 93 3.31 6.34 10.01
CA ALA A 93 2.60 6.89 11.13
C ALA A 93 1.58 5.88 11.65
N GLY A 94 1.15 6.04 12.88
CA GLY A 94 0.14 5.16 13.45
C GLY A 94 -0.27 5.55 14.85
N THR A 95 -1.27 4.86 15.36
CA THR A 95 -1.73 5.00 16.74
C THR A 95 -2.51 3.75 17.18
N ASN A 96 -2.40 3.45 18.47
CA ASN A 96 -3.23 2.47 19.16
C ASN A 96 -4.14 3.12 20.23
N LYS A 97 -4.22 4.45 20.25
CA LYS A 97 -4.98 5.20 21.25
C LYS A 97 -6.49 5.12 20.98
N ASP A 98 -7.28 5.11 22.05
CA ASP A 98 -8.75 5.26 22.02
C ASP A 98 -9.47 4.31 21.06
N GLY A 99 -9.06 3.05 21.03
CA GLY A 99 -9.64 2.03 20.15
C GLY A 99 -9.14 2.06 18.72
N CYS A 100 -8.27 2.98 18.36
CA CYS A 100 -7.63 3.01 17.05
C CYS A 100 -6.58 1.90 16.93
N ARG A 101 -6.46 1.33 15.72
CA ARG A 101 -5.34 0.46 15.32
C ARG A 101 -4.89 0.89 13.93
N LEU A 102 -4.56 2.18 13.84
CA LEU A 102 -4.26 2.85 12.59
C LEU A 102 -2.78 2.68 12.22
N ARG A 103 -2.54 2.30 10.97
CA ARG A 103 -1.20 2.25 10.36
C ARG A 103 -1.26 2.96 9.02
N ILE A 104 -0.31 3.83 8.76
CA ILE A 104 -0.20 4.58 7.53
C ILE A 104 1.25 4.49 7.08
N VAL A 105 1.49 4.01 5.87
CA VAL A 105 2.84 3.97 5.30
C VAL A 105 2.84 4.51 3.89
N ARG A 106 3.94 5.14 3.51
CA ARG A 106 4.25 5.51 2.14
C ARG A 106 5.59 4.90 1.76
N PHE A 107 5.63 4.26 0.62
CA PHE A 107 6.86 3.70 0.07
C PHE A 107 6.92 3.87 -1.44
N VAL A 108 8.11 3.73 -2.01
CA VAL A 108 8.29 3.67 -3.46
C VAL A 108 8.71 2.27 -3.85
N SER A 109 8.24 1.83 -5.01
CA SER A 109 8.47 0.49 -5.54
C SER A 109 9.03 0.54 -6.96
N PRO A 110 9.90 -0.39 -7.34
CA PRO A 110 10.39 -0.49 -8.72
C PRO A 110 9.37 -1.11 -9.68
N VAL A 111 8.28 -1.70 -9.18
CA VAL A 111 7.26 -2.34 -10.04
C VAL A 111 6.17 -1.34 -10.45
N GLU A 112 5.47 -1.66 -11.54
CA GLU A 112 4.32 -0.88 -11.98
C GLU A 112 3.13 -0.97 -10.99
N ALA A 113 2.25 0.03 -11.04
CA ALA A 113 1.08 0.10 -10.16
C ALA A 113 0.19 -1.15 -10.25
N GLY A 114 0.00 -1.70 -11.47
CA GLY A 114 -0.79 -2.91 -11.68
C GLY A 114 -0.27 -4.12 -10.91
N ALA A 115 1.04 -4.29 -10.80
CA ALA A 115 1.64 -5.38 -10.03
C ALA A 115 1.36 -5.25 -8.53
N LEU A 116 1.37 -4.02 -8.00
CA LEU A 116 0.98 -3.76 -6.61
C LEU A 116 -0.49 -4.11 -6.38
N ILE A 117 -1.36 -3.66 -7.26
CA ILE A 117 -2.79 -3.95 -7.17
C ILE A 117 -3.05 -5.46 -7.21
N ASP A 118 -2.43 -6.19 -8.13
CA ASP A 118 -2.59 -7.64 -8.24
C ASP A 118 -2.17 -8.35 -6.94
N PHE A 119 -1.04 -7.97 -6.39
CA PHE A 119 -0.52 -8.54 -5.15
C PHE A 119 -1.46 -8.31 -3.97
N TYR A 120 -1.85 -7.07 -3.70
CA TYR A 120 -2.68 -6.76 -2.53
C TYR A 120 -4.12 -7.22 -2.70
N HIS A 121 -4.66 -7.16 -3.92
CA HIS A 121 -5.98 -7.71 -4.21
C HIS A 121 -6.01 -9.21 -3.92
N THR A 122 -5.02 -9.94 -4.40
CA THR A 122 -4.95 -11.39 -4.19
C THR A 122 -4.79 -11.74 -2.71
N ARG A 123 -3.93 -11.03 -1.98
CA ARG A 123 -3.77 -11.25 -0.54
C ARG A 123 -5.04 -10.94 0.24
N GLY A 124 -5.67 -9.81 -0.04
CA GLY A 124 -6.92 -9.42 0.61
C GLY A 124 -8.06 -10.37 0.33
N SER A 125 -8.24 -10.77 -0.91
CA SER A 125 -9.27 -11.74 -1.32
C SER A 125 -9.05 -13.10 -0.66
N SER A 126 -7.82 -13.59 -0.62
CA SER A 126 -7.48 -14.87 0.03
C SER A 126 -7.70 -14.82 1.54
N ALA A 127 -7.59 -13.66 2.16
CA ALA A 127 -7.87 -13.44 3.58
C ALA A 127 -9.36 -13.20 3.89
N GLY A 128 -10.22 -13.19 2.87
CA GLY A 128 -11.67 -13.03 3.03
C GLY A 128 -12.17 -11.60 3.05
N PHE A 129 -11.37 -10.63 2.61
CA PHE A 129 -11.79 -9.23 2.49
C PHE A 129 -12.69 -9.02 1.27
N ALA A 130 -13.72 -8.19 1.44
CA ALA A 130 -14.47 -7.64 0.33
C ALA A 130 -13.63 -6.53 -0.31
N MET A 131 -13.28 -6.70 -1.58
CA MET A 131 -12.32 -5.85 -2.28
C MET A 131 -13.00 -4.96 -3.31
N ARG A 132 -12.48 -3.75 -3.49
CA ARG A 132 -12.89 -2.84 -4.54
C ARG A 132 -11.68 -2.18 -5.16
N HIS A 133 -11.56 -2.27 -6.48
CA HIS A 133 -10.52 -1.60 -7.27
C HIS A 133 -11.15 -0.48 -8.09
N ARG A 134 -10.56 0.71 -8.01
CA ARG A 134 -10.91 1.90 -8.80
C ARG A 134 -9.65 2.39 -9.49
N SER A 135 -9.78 2.92 -10.68
CA SER A 135 -8.64 3.38 -11.48
C SER A 135 -9.02 4.56 -12.35
N ASP A 136 -8.12 5.52 -12.46
CA ASP A 136 -8.17 6.57 -13.46
C ASP A 136 -6.77 6.80 -14.04
N GLU A 137 -6.60 7.88 -14.81
CA GLU A 137 -5.32 8.22 -15.44
C GLU A 137 -4.22 8.57 -14.43
N THR A 138 -4.56 8.91 -13.20
CA THR A 138 -3.62 9.40 -12.18
C THR A 138 -3.19 8.34 -11.20
N ALA A 139 -4.08 7.40 -10.85
CA ALA A 139 -3.80 6.41 -9.81
C ALA A 139 -4.70 5.17 -9.90
N ASP A 140 -4.24 4.11 -9.27
CA ASP A 140 -5.04 2.95 -8.89
C ASP A 140 -5.30 2.98 -7.40
N GLN A 141 -6.54 2.73 -7.00
CA GLN A 141 -6.93 2.61 -5.60
C GLN A 141 -7.60 1.27 -5.33
N LEU A 142 -7.19 0.63 -4.26
CA LEU A 142 -7.75 -0.63 -3.78
C LEU A 142 -8.21 -0.45 -2.35
N THR A 143 -9.46 -0.81 -2.08
CA THR A 143 -10.00 -0.83 -0.72
C THR A 143 -10.47 -2.23 -0.36
N GLY A 144 -10.38 -2.56 0.91
CA GLY A 144 -10.87 -3.83 1.42
C GLY A 144 -11.46 -3.68 2.81
N SER A 145 -12.46 -4.52 3.10
CA SER A 145 -13.09 -4.57 4.42
C SER A 145 -13.43 -6.00 4.82
N LYS A 146 -13.26 -6.28 6.11
CA LYS A 146 -13.64 -7.54 6.74
C LYS A 146 -13.94 -7.29 8.21
N GLY A 147 -15.23 -7.28 8.57
CA GLY A 147 -15.63 -6.87 9.92
C GLY A 147 -15.17 -5.44 10.21
N ALA A 148 -14.49 -5.24 11.34
CA ALA A 148 -13.92 -3.93 11.71
C ALA A 148 -12.63 -3.58 10.97
N ALA A 149 -11.96 -4.56 10.36
CA ALA A 149 -10.70 -4.35 9.64
C ALA A 149 -10.96 -3.70 8.28
N GLN A 150 -10.27 -2.61 8.01
CA GLN A 150 -10.35 -1.88 6.75
C GLN A 150 -8.97 -1.46 6.27
N PHE A 151 -8.78 -1.42 4.97
CA PHE A 151 -7.59 -0.83 4.38
C PHE A 151 -7.91 -0.07 3.09
N ALA A 152 -7.01 0.86 2.76
CA ALA A 152 -6.95 1.51 1.47
C ALA A 152 -5.50 1.50 0.97
N LEU A 153 -5.33 1.25 -0.30
CA LEU A 153 -4.06 1.36 -1.02
C LEU A 153 -4.25 2.33 -2.18
N GLN A 154 -3.26 3.19 -2.40
CA GLN A 154 -3.16 3.98 -3.62
C GLN A 154 -1.78 3.78 -4.24
N ALA A 155 -1.73 3.50 -5.53
CA ALA A 155 -0.50 3.36 -6.30
C ALA A 155 -0.49 4.37 -7.44
N ARG A 156 0.58 5.17 -7.53
CA ARG A 156 0.77 6.20 -8.56
C ARG A 156 2.15 6.09 -9.18
N ARG A 157 2.21 6.19 -10.50
CA ARG A 157 3.49 6.28 -11.18
C ARG A 157 4.11 7.67 -10.95
N ARG A 158 5.38 7.68 -10.57
CA ARG A 158 6.18 8.91 -10.43
C ARG A 158 6.86 9.25 -11.75
N GLY A 159 7.27 10.51 -11.87
CA GLY A 159 8.04 10.97 -13.04
C GLY A 159 9.41 10.31 -13.20
N ASP A 160 9.96 9.73 -12.14
CA ASP A 160 11.22 8.98 -12.14
C ASP A 160 11.08 7.49 -12.55
N GLY A 161 9.87 7.06 -12.90
CA GLY A 161 9.57 5.68 -13.30
C GLY A 161 9.29 4.73 -12.14
N LEU A 162 9.44 5.18 -10.89
CA LEU A 162 9.04 4.42 -9.71
C LEU A 162 7.53 4.57 -9.47
N THR A 163 6.97 3.65 -8.72
CA THR A 163 5.59 3.73 -8.23
C THR A 163 5.59 4.13 -6.78
N GLU A 164 4.85 5.17 -6.44
CA GLU A 164 4.60 5.56 -5.05
C GLU A 164 3.33 4.88 -4.57
N ALA A 165 3.41 4.25 -3.40
CA ALA A 165 2.30 3.56 -2.79
C ALA A 165 2.01 4.09 -1.39
N ASP A 166 0.73 4.29 -1.11
CA ASP A 166 0.20 4.60 0.21
C ASP A 166 -0.65 3.44 0.70
N ILE A 167 -0.39 2.97 1.90
CA ILE A 167 -1.22 1.98 2.59
C ILE A 167 -1.77 2.60 3.87
N VAL A 168 -3.07 2.50 4.06
CA VAL A 168 -3.76 2.88 5.29
C VAL A 168 -4.53 1.66 5.79
N THR A 169 -4.30 1.28 7.03
CA THR A 169 -5.02 0.17 7.68
C THR A 169 -5.56 0.60 9.03
N ASN A 170 -6.73 0.09 9.41
CA ASN A 170 -7.31 0.28 10.74
C ASN A 170 -8.17 -0.93 11.11
N GLY A 171 -8.20 -1.26 12.40
CA GLY A 171 -9.11 -2.27 12.94
C GLY A 171 -8.62 -3.72 12.82
N PHE A 172 -7.37 -3.93 12.49
CA PHE A 172 -6.78 -5.27 12.42
C PHE A 172 -6.37 -5.81 13.78
#